data_efab7d541371e115ffe588356c69e3ed
#
_entry.id   efab7d541371e115ffe588356c69e3ed
#
_cell.length_a   1.000
_cell.length_b   1.000
_cell.length_c   1.000
_cell.angle_alpha   90.00
_cell.angle_beta   90.00
_cell.angle_gamma   90.00
#
_symmetry.space_group_name_H-M   'P 1'
#
loop_
_entity.id
_entity.type
_entity.pdbx_description
1 polymer ?
#
loop_
_entity_poly.entity_id
_entity_poly.type
_entity_poly.pdbx_seq_one_letter_code
_entity_poly.pdbx_strand_id
1 'polypeptide(L)'
;MKVRILFLICFLSITCLLNAADKPVIQIHTDNSSLIFRVADNGRLYQSYLGKKLNHEADISHLPQGTEAYITHGMEDYFEPAIHILHNDGNPSLLLKYVSHETKAVSQGVNETIITLGDDKYPVTVKLHYVTYPAEDIIKTYTEISHKEKKPVVLHQYASSMLHLNRAKYYLTEFSGDWAHEANISDQPLEFGKKVLDTKLGARANMFTPPFFQLSLDQLATENCGEVLVGTLGWTGNFRFTFEVDNKNELRIISGINPYASEYYLPAGVVFRTPDFYFTYSANGKGKASRNFHDWARRYQLKDGDETRMTLLNNWEATYFDFNEEKLIGLIGDAAGLGVDMFLLDDGWFANKYPRSSDHQGLGDWDETADKLPNGIGRLVEEATKKGIKFGLWIEPEMVNPKSELYEKHKDWVIHLPNRDEYYFRNQLVLDLSNPKVQDFVFGVVDKIMTENPDVAFFKWDCNSPITNIYSPYLKDKQGQLYIDHVRGIYNVLKRVKEKYPNVPMMLCSGGGARCDYEALKYFTEFWCSDNTDPVERLFIQWGFSQFFPAKAMCAHVTSWNSRTSVKFRTDVASMCKLGFDIGLKDMKADELTYCQEAVANYK
;
A
#
# COMPACT_ATOMS: atom_id res chain seq x y z
N MET A 1 -51.89 80.83 31.00
CA MET A 1 -51.07 79.79 31.69
C MET A 1 -50.88 78.61 30.72
N LYS A 2 -49.72 78.53 30.09
CA LYS A 2 -49.38 77.41 29.18
C LYS A 2 -48.44 76.48 29.91
N VAL A 3 -48.89 75.25 30.17
CA VAL A 3 -48.05 74.17 30.76
C VAL A 3 -47.26 73.52 29.62
N ARG A 4 -45.92 73.57 29.70
CA ARG A 4 -45.05 72.82 28.78
C ARG A 4 -44.70 71.47 29.43
N ILE A 5 -45.16 70.39 28.81
CA ILE A 5 -44.76 69.03 29.18
C ILE A 5 -43.47 68.71 28.46
N LEU A 6 -42.44 68.40 29.25
CA LEU A 6 -41.09 68.00 28.77
C LEU A 6 -41.09 66.46 28.65
N PHE A 7 -41.02 65.92 27.40
CA PHE A 7 -40.80 64.50 27.16
C PHE A 7 -39.30 64.18 27.29
N LEU A 8 -38.98 63.39 28.30
CA LEU A 8 -37.62 62.83 28.47
C LEU A 8 -37.55 61.53 27.68
N ILE A 9 -36.82 61.52 26.53
CA ILE A 9 -36.55 60.31 25.76
C ILE A 9 -35.34 59.64 26.37
N CYS A 10 -35.54 58.52 27.11
CA CYS A 10 -34.45 57.63 27.50
C CYS A 10 -33.99 56.79 26.29
N PHE A 11 -32.82 57.09 25.77
CA PHE A 11 -32.11 56.17 24.86
C PHE A 11 -31.60 54.97 25.65
N LEU A 12 -32.22 53.83 25.56
CA LEU A 12 -31.66 52.57 25.97
C LEU A 12 -30.64 52.12 24.90
N SER A 13 -29.37 52.26 25.19
CA SER A 13 -28.29 51.67 24.38
C SER A 13 -28.30 50.18 24.65
N ILE A 14 -28.89 49.41 23.74
CA ILE A 14 -28.69 47.96 23.71
C ILE A 14 -27.28 47.69 23.17
N THR A 15 -26.34 47.52 24.07
CA THR A 15 -25.05 46.89 23.71
C THR A 15 -25.30 45.43 23.41
N CYS A 16 -25.46 45.08 22.12
CA CYS A 16 -25.27 43.71 21.68
C CYS A 16 -23.84 43.30 22.04
N LEU A 17 -23.69 42.56 23.12
CA LEU A 17 -22.53 41.70 23.33
C LEU A 17 -22.57 40.66 22.24
N LEU A 18 -21.82 40.86 21.15
CA LEU A 18 -21.43 39.83 20.24
C LEU A 18 -20.60 38.84 21.07
N ASN A 19 -21.24 37.78 21.55
CA ASN A 19 -20.50 36.61 22.00
C ASN A 19 -19.65 36.18 20.80
N ALA A 20 -18.33 36.37 20.92
CA ALA A 20 -17.38 35.72 20.02
C ALA A 20 -17.71 34.20 20.13
N ALA A 21 -18.26 33.65 19.06
CA ALA A 21 -18.53 32.20 19.01
C ALA A 21 -17.20 31.48 19.32
N ASP A 22 -17.23 30.60 20.33
CA ASP A 22 -16.08 29.80 20.67
C ASP A 22 -15.56 29.09 19.42
N LYS A 23 -14.25 29.23 19.15
CA LYS A 23 -13.63 28.63 17.97
C LYS A 23 -13.69 27.11 18.05
N PRO A 24 -13.96 26.43 16.93
CA PRO A 24 -14.15 24.99 16.94
C PRO A 24 -12.94 24.22 17.48
N VAL A 25 -13.23 23.26 18.34
CA VAL A 25 -12.33 22.19 18.75
C VAL A 25 -12.84 20.92 18.11
N ILE A 26 -12.03 20.31 17.25
CA ILE A 26 -12.40 19.12 16.49
C ILE A 26 -11.73 17.93 17.14
N GLN A 27 -12.56 16.98 17.59
CA GLN A 27 -12.14 15.81 18.36
C GLN A 27 -12.31 14.56 17.52
N ILE A 28 -11.25 13.79 17.36
CA ILE A 28 -11.21 12.52 16.64
C ILE A 28 -10.71 11.46 17.61
N HIS A 29 -11.52 10.43 17.87
CA HIS A 29 -11.24 9.43 18.87
C HIS A 29 -11.32 8.02 18.32
N THR A 30 -10.46 7.14 18.85
CA THR A 30 -10.66 5.69 18.86
C THR A 30 -10.99 5.24 20.28
N ASP A 31 -11.00 3.95 20.55
CA ASP A 31 -11.26 3.46 21.92
C ASP A 31 -10.13 3.82 22.88
N ASN A 32 -8.87 3.92 22.40
CA ASN A 32 -7.70 4.15 23.25
C ASN A 32 -6.86 5.38 22.84
N SER A 33 -7.19 6.10 21.78
CA SER A 33 -6.43 7.28 21.34
C SER A 33 -7.30 8.49 21.02
N SER A 34 -6.69 9.68 21.08
CA SER A 34 -7.30 10.95 20.68
C SER A 34 -6.37 11.75 19.77
N LEU A 35 -6.97 12.36 18.75
CA LEU A 35 -6.36 13.36 17.89
C LEU A 35 -7.24 14.61 17.95
N ILE A 36 -6.67 15.74 18.39
CA ILE A 36 -7.43 16.98 18.66
C ILE A 36 -6.89 18.12 17.81
N PHE A 37 -7.81 18.83 17.16
CA PHE A 37 -7.51 20.04 16.40
C PHE A 37 -8.22 21.26 16.98
N ARG A 38 -7.62 22.45 16.78
CA ARG A 38 -8.19 23.75 17.14
C ARG A 38 -8.06 24.72 16.00
N VAL A 39 -9.04 25.59 15.87
CA VAL A 39 -8.95 26.77 15.01
C VAL A 39 -8.42 27.92 15.84
N ALA A 40 -7.28 28.52 15.43
CA ALA A 40 -6.66 29.63 16.13
C ALA A 40 -7.23 31.00 15.71
N ASP A 41 -6.76 32.09 16.34
CA ASP A 41 -7.21 33.47 16.08
C ASP A 41 -6.93 33.95 14.66
N ASN A 42 -5.86 33.43 14.04
CA ASN A 42 -5.50 33.70 12.65
C ASN A 42 -6.37 32.90 11.63
N GLY A 43 -7.33 32.10 12.11
CA GLY A 43 -8.20 31.25 11.27
C GLY A 43 -7.57 29.96 10.78
N ARG A 44 -6.30 29.68 11.07
CA ARG A 44 -5.63 28.44 10.68
C ARG A 44 -5.99 27.29 11.61
N LEU A 45 -5.82 26.06 11.12
CA LEU A 45 -6.04 24.82 11.86
C LEU A 45 -4.74 24.34 12.52
N TYR A 46 -4.80 24.00 13.80
CA TYR A 46 -3.66 23.49 14.57
C TYR A 46 -3.98 22.13 15.16
N GLN A 47 -3.01 21.21 15.17
CA GLN A 47 -3.08 19.96 15.91
C GLN A 47 -2.58 20.22 17.35
N SER A 48 -3.49 20.07 18.30
CA SER A 48 -3.21 20.32 19.73
C SER A 48 -2.75 19.07 20.47
N TYR A 49 -3.15 17.88 19.99
CA TYR A 49 -2.85 16.63 20.68
C TYR A 49 -2.91 15.41 19.75
N LEU A 50 -2.01 14.46 19.98
CA LEU A 50 -2.09 13.07 19.50
C LEU A 50 -1.49 12.15 20.57
N GLY A 51 -2.26 11.19 21.07
CA GLY A 51 -1.79 10.27 22.10
C GLY A 51 -2.91 9.46 22.74
N LYS A 52 -2.71 9.05 23.98
CA LYS A 52 -3.69 8.30 24.75
C LYS A 52 -5.04 9.03 24.81
N LYS A 53 -6.14 8.28 24.81
CA LYS A 53 -7.49 8.85 24.85
C LYS A 53 -7.69 9.81 26.01
N LEU A 54 -8.19 10.99 25.69
CA LEU A 54 -8.65 11.98 26.65
C LEU A 54 -10.14 11.75 26.92
N ASN A 55 -10.50 11.55 28.18
CA ASN A 55 -11.87 11.18 28.58
C ASN A 55 -12.68 12.34 29.16
N HIS A 56 -12.02 13.46 29.48
CA HIS A 56 -12.66 14.62 30.14
C HIS A 56 -12.52 15.88 29.28
N GLU A 57 -13.61 16.61 29.11
CA GLU A 57 -13.61 17.91 28.40
C GLU A 57 -12.64 18.93 29.06
N ALA A 58 -12.44 18.84 30.38
CA ALA A 58 -11.48 19.68 31.08
C ALA A 58 -10.05 19.45 30.59
N ASP A 59 -9.65 18.20 30.31
CA ASP A 59 -8.32 17.89 29.78
C ASP A 59 -8.15 18.49 28.38
N ILE A 60 -9.19 18.39 27.55
CA ILE A 60 -9.19 18.94 26.20
C ILE A 60 -9.13 20.47 26.23
N SER A 61 -9.89 21.12 27.11
CA SER A 61 -9.93 22.60 27.21
C SER A 61 -8.58 23.22 27.59
N HIS A 62 -7.74 22.50 28.34
CA HIS A 62 -6.42 22.94 28.80
C HIS A 62 -5.27 22.61 27.83
N LEU A 63 -5.53 21.91 26.73
CA LEU A 63 -4.50 21.63 25.73
C LEU A 63 -3.94 22.93 25.14
N PRO A 64 -2.62 23.00 24.84
CA PRO A 64 -2.03 24.13 24.11
C PRO A 64 -2.61 24.20 22.69
N GLN A 65 -2.39 25.33 22.03
CA GLN A 65 -2.78 25.49 20.63
C GLN A 65 -2.16 24.41 19.75
N GLY A 66 -0.90 24.05 20.02
CA GLY A 66 -0.16 23.07 19.24
C GLY A 66 0.48 23.67 17.99
N THR A 67 0.68 22.84 16.96
CA THR A 67 1.39 23.14 15.71
C THR A 67 0.41 23.17 14.55
N GLU A 68 0.63 24.00 13.53
CA GLU A 68 -0.22 24.07 12.34
C GLU A 68 -0.39 22.68 11.70
N ALA A 69 -1.64 22.25 11.52
CA ALA A 69 -1.99 20.86 11.22
C ALA A 69 -1.59 20.43 9.80
N TYR A 70 -1.53 21.36 8.85
CA TYR A 70 -1.23 21.06 7.44
C TYR A 70 -0.49 22.26 6.83
N ILE A 71 0.84 22.30 7.01
CA ILE A 71 1.69 23.42 6.65
C ILE A 71 1.73 23.60 5.13
N THR A 72 1.61 24.86 4.68
CA THR A 72 1.60 25.23 3.27
C THR A 72 2.92 25.86 2.85
N HIS A 73 3.32 25.64 1.59
CA HIS A 73 4.44 26.36 0.97
C HIS A 73 4.06 27.79 0.57
N GLY A 74 5.05 28.68 0.55
CA GLY A 74 4.96 30.04 0.04
C GLY A 74 4.61 31.10 1.06
N MET A 75 4.31 30.70 2.30
CA MET A 75 4.06 31.58 3.44
C MET A 75 4.73 31.00 4.69
N GLU A 76 5.68 31.74 5.29
CA GLU A 76 6.35 31.30 6.53
C GLU A 76 7.02 29.92 6.41
N ASP A 77 7.84 29.72 5.38
CA ASP A 77 8.49 28.45 5.05
C ASP A 77 9.65 28.09 6.01
N TYR A 78 9.34 27.88 7.28
CA TYR A 78 10.32 27.48 8.28
C TYR A 78 10.51 25.96 8.38
N PHE A 79 9.51 25.19 7.95
CA PHE A 79 9.45 23.74 8.08
C PHE A 79 9.00 23.11 6.78
N GLU A 80 9.20 21.78 6.65
CA GLU A 80 8.74 21.03 5.49
C GLU A 80 7.22 21.17 5.30
N PRO A 81 6.75 21.63 4.14
CA PRO A 81 5.32 21.77 3.89
C PRO A 81 4.63 20.42 3.60
N ALA A 82 3.35 20.33 3.95
CA ALA A 82 2.49 19.22 3.53
C ALA A 82 1.95 19.40 2.10
N ILE A 83 1.82 20.66 1.65
CA ILE A 83 1.28 21.00 0.34
C ILE A 83 2.06 22.14 -0.31
N HIS A 84 2.37 21.96 -1.62
CA HIS A 84 2.96 22.97 -2.47
C HIS A 84 2.20 23.03 -3.80
N ILE A 85 1.55 24.15 -4.07
CA ILE A 85 0.81 24.42 -5.31
C ILE A 85 1.48 25.59 -6.03
N LEU A 86 1.77 25.42 -7.31
CA LEU A 86 2.08 26.53 -8.19
C LEU A 86 0.79 26.93 -8.92
N HIS A 87 0.29 28.12 -8.61
CA HIS A 87 -0.92 28.68 -9.19
C HIS A 87 -0.76 28.98 -10.68
N ASN A 88 -1.86 29.15 -11.40
CA ASN A 88 -1.80 29.35 -12.86
C ASN A 88 -1.17 30.68 -13.31
N ASP A 89 -0.96 31.63 -12.39
CA ASP A 89 -0.25 32.89 -12.60
C ASP A 89 1.24 32.83 -12.22
N GLY A 90 1.72 31.64 -11.80
CA GLY A 90 3.11 31.42 -11.38
C GLY A 90 3.39 31.76 -9.91
N ASN A 91 2.39 32.15 -9.12
CA ASN A 91 2.57 32.43 -7.70
C ASN A 91 2.55 31.10 -6.90
N PRO A 92 3.49 30.84 -5.99
CA PRO A 92 3.51 29.62 -5.18
C PRO A 92 2.78 29.77 -3.83
N SER A 93 2.36 30.99 -3.44
CA SER A 93 1.84 31.23 -2.09
C SER A 93 0.47 30.58 -1.85
N LEU A 94 0.35 29.85 -0.75
CA LEU A 94 -0.89 29.24 -0.31
C LEU A 94 -1.07 29.51 1.19
N LEU A 95 -2.25 30.03 1.60
CA LEU A 95 -2.61 30.27 2.98
C LEU A 95 -3.95 29.61 3.30
N LEU A 96 -3.92 28.44 3.87
CA LEU A 96 -5.12 27.68 4.20
C LEU A 96 -5.72 28.12 5.54
N LYS A 97 -7.00 28.49 5.51
CA LYS A 97 -7.82 28.79 6.68
C LYS A 97 -8.95 27.79 6.82
N TYR A 98 -9.35 27.55 8.05
CA TYR A 98 -10.52 26.73 8.35
C TYR A 98 -11.78 27.34 7.77
N VAL A 99 -12.58 26.50 7.11
CA VAL A 99 -13.90 26.85 6.53
C VAL A 99 -15.02 26.16 7.30
N SER A 100 -14.94 24.86 7.45
CA SER A 100 -15.94 24.03 8.12
C SER A 100 -15.39 22.65 8.48
N HIS A 101 -16.13 21.94 9.31
CA HIS A 101 -15.94 20.50 9.49
C HIS A 101 -17.28 19.79 9.64
N GLU A 102 -17.30 18.52 9.32
CA GLU A 102 -18.43 17.63 9.53
C GLU A 102 -17.96 16.24 9.95
N THR A 103 -18.77 15.55 10.75
CA THR A 103 -18.55 14.14 11.08
C THR A 103 -19.76 13.34 10.68
N LYS A 104 -19.56 12.26 9.94
CA LYS A 104 -20.63 11.39 9.44
C LYS A 104 -20.28 9.91 9.71
N ALA A 105 -21.30 9.09 9.97
CA ALA A 105 -21.15 7.65 9.99
C ALA A 105 -20.94 7.12 8.57
N VAL A 106 -19.90 6.28 8.39
CA VAL A 106 -19.59 5.59 7.12
C VAL A 106 -20.19 4.19 7.14
N SER A 107 -20.04 3.49 8.26
CA SER A 107 -20.64 2.19 8.53
C SER A 107 -20.81 2.02 10.04
N GLN A 108 -21.35 0.88 10.49
CA GLN A 108 -21.51 0.62 11.92
C GLN A 108 -20.16 0.73 12.64
N GLY A 109 -20.08 1.66 13.60
CA GLY A 109 -18.89 1.92 14.39
C GLY A 109 -17.74 2.65 13.66
N VAL A 110 -17.89 3.00 12.38
CA VAL A 110 -16.88 3.72 11.61
C VAL A 110 -17.38 5.11 11.25
N ASN A 111 -16.62 6.14 11.64
CA ASN A 111 -16.97 7.54 11.38
C ASN A 111 -15.90 8.21 10.52
N GLU A 112 -16.32 9.18 9.71
CA GLU A 112 -15.44 10.06 8.96
C GLU A 112 -15.63 11.50 9.41
N THR A 113 -14.54 12.13 9.83
CA THR A 113 -14.48 13.58 10.07
C THR A 113 -13.76 14.24 8.90
N ILE A 114 -14.41 15.22 8.28
CA ILE A 114 -13.88 15.99 7.15
C ILE A 114 -13.67 17.43 7.62
N ILE A 115 -12.44 17.93 7.52
CA ILE A 115 -12.09 19.32 7.82
C ILE A 115 -11.80 20.02 6.51
N THR A 116 -12.59 21.03 6.17
CA THR A 116 -12.42 21.82 4.95
C THR A 116 -11.62 23.09 5.24
N LEU A 117 -10.56 23.26 4.45
CA LEU A 117 -9.68 24.43 4.46
C LEU A 117 -9.78 25.14 3.11
N GLY A 118 -9.58 26.45 3.08
CA GLY A 118 -9.59 27.25 1.87
C GLY A 118 -8.63 28.42 1.94
N ASP A 119 -8.28 28.97 0.77
CA ASP A 119 -7.46 30.17 0.65
C ASP A 119 -8.33 31.39 0.27
N ASP A 120 -8.09 32.55 0.89
CA ASP A 120 -8.86 33.78 0.66
C ASP A 120 -8.51 34.46 -0.67
N LYS A 121 -7.36 34.13 -1.29
CA LYS A 121 -6.85 34.80 -2.49
C LYS A 121 -6.97 33.93 -3.74
N TYR A 122 -6.77 32.62 -3.57
CA TYR A 122 -6.88 31.63 -4.64
C TYR A 122 -8.06 30.70 -4.36
N PRO A 123 -8.87 30.36 -5.38
CA PRO A 123 -10.03 29.49 -5.21
C PRO A 123 -9.61 28.03 -5.06
N VAL A 124 -8.80 27.75 -4.04
CA VAL A 124 -8.30 26.43 -3.67
C VAL A 124 -9.07 25.92 -2.47
N THR A 125 -9.44 24.64 -2.51
CA THR A 125 -10.07 23.93 -1.39
C THR A 125 -9.25 22.67 -1.08
N VAL A 126 -8.91 22.50 0.18
CA VAL A 126 -8.24 21.30 0.72
C VAL A 126 -9.16 20.69 1.77
N LYS A 127 -9.43 19.39 1.64
CA LYS A 127 -10.20 18.64 2.63
C LYS A 127 -9.31 17.60 3.27
N LEU A 128 -9.19 17.66 4.59
CA LEU A 128 -8.49 16.66 5.40
C LEU A 128 -9.51 15.66 5.91
N HIS A 129 -9.36 14.41 5.54
CA HIS A 129 -10.26 13.32 5.89
C HIS A 129 -9.64 12.44 6.98
N TYR A 130 -10.43 12.12 8.00
CA TYR A 130 -10.05 11.23 9.09
C TYR A 130 -11.14 10.20 9.30
N VAL A 131 -10.88 8.94 8.94
CA VAL A 131 -11.81 7.83 9.15
C VAL A 131 -11.32 7.02 10.35
N THR A 132 -12.18 6.88 11.35
CA THR A 132 -11.85 6.16 12.59
C THR A 132 -12.47 4.78 12.62
N TYR A 133 -11.66 3.80 13.03
CA TYR A 133 -12.05 2.43 13.37
C TYR A 133 -11.79 2.22 14.86
N PRO A 134 -12.75 2.64 15.72
CA PRO A 134 -12.52 2.76 17.16
C PRO A 134 -12.08 1.46 17.82
N ALA A 135 -12.75 0.34 17.52
CA ALA A 135 -12.48 -0.95 18.13
C ALA A 135 -11.08 -1.51 17.84
N GLU A 136 -10.55 -1.18 16.66
CA GLU A 136 -9.21 -1.58 16.20
C GLU A 136 -8.15 -0.52 16.48
N ASP A 137 -8.51 0.65 17.04
CA ASP A 137 -7.61 1.79 17.27
C ASP A 137 -6.86 2.27 16.02
N ILE A 138 -7.50 2.20 14.85
CA ILE A 138 -6.93 2.68 13.59
C ILE A 138 -7.59 3.99 13.17
N ILE A 139 -6.77 4.92 12.71
CA ILE A 139 -7.20 6.14 12.00
C ILE A 139 -6.61 6.08 10.59
N LYS A 140 -7.51 6.21 9.61
CA LYS A 140 -7.15 6.40 8.21
C LYS A 140 -7.27 7.87 7.86
N THR A 141 -6.27 8.44 7.19
CA THR A 141 -6.32 9.82 6.71
C THR A 141 -5.90 9.93 5.25
N TYR A 142 -6.53 10.85 4.54
CA TYR A 142 -6.17 11.25 3.19
C TYR A 142 -6.58 12.71 2.95
N THR A 143 -6.07 13.30 1.89
CA THR A 143 -6.35 14.69 1.52
C THR A 143 -6.99 14.76 0.15
N GLU A 144 -8.01 15.62 0.00
CA GLU A 144 -8.56 16.00 -1.29
C GLU A 144 -8.20 17.45 -1.60
N ILE A 145 -7.66 17.69 -2.80
CA ILE A 145 -7.24 19.01 -3.27
C ILE A 145 -8.01 19.33 -4.55
N SER A 146 -8.64 20.50 -4.59
CA SER A 146 -9.35 21.00 -5.78
C SER A 146 -9.20 22.52 -5.89
N HIS A 147 -9.40 23.05 -7.11
CA HIS A 147 -9.39 24.47 -7.35
C HIS A 147 -10.38 24.89 -8.45
N LYS A 148 -10.65 26.19 -8.52
CA LYS A 148 -11.50 26.81 -9.56
C LYS A 148 -10.78 27.91 -10.33
N GLU A 149 -9.46 27.83 -10.43
CA GLU A 149 -8.67 28.74 -11.24
C GLU A 149 -8.93 28.53 -12.73
N LYS A 150 -8.62 29.54 -13.58
CA LYS A 150 -8.94 29.51 -15.02
C LYS A 150 -8.17 28.45 -15.83
N LYS A 151 -6.98 28.08 -15.37
CA LYS A 151 -6.08 27.10 -15.99
C LYS A 151 -5.66 26.04 -14.97
N PRO A 152 -5.09 24.90 -15.38
CA PRO A 152 -4.52 23.94 -14.44
C PRO A 152 -3.48 24.57 -13.52
N VAL A 153 -3.41 24.08 -12.29
CA VAL A 153 -2.34 24.35 -11.34
C VAL A 153 -1.38 23.16 -11.29
N VAL A 154 -0.16 23.37 -10.78
CA VAL A 154 0.80 22.28 -10.61
C VAL A 154 0.92 21.96 -9.13
N LEU A 155 0.66 20.70 -8.79
CA LEU A 155 0.91 20.17 -7.45
C LEU A 155 2.33 19.63 -7.42
N HIS A 156 3.22 20.26 -6.62
CA HIS A 156 4.59 19.81 -6.40
C HIS A 156 4.72 18.93 -5.16
N GLN A 157 3.87 19.18 -4.13
CA GLN A 157 3.79 18.39 -2.91
C GLN A 157 2.34 18.33 -2.42
N TYR A 158 1.92 17.16 -1.92
CA TYR A 158 0.53 16.87 -1.56
C TYR A 158 0.48 15.68 -0.60
N ALA A 159 0.71 15.93 0.67
CA ALA A 159 0.75 14.89 1.69
C ALA A 159 -0.64 14.28 1.94
N SER A 160 -0.67 12.99 2.19
CA SER A 160 -1.85 12.27 2.69
C SER A 160 -2.13 12.61 4.15
N SER A 161 -1.06 12.88 4.91
CA SER A 161 -1.12 13.15 6.34
C SER A 161 0.05 14.03 6.77
N MET A 162 -0.20 14.87 7.75
CA MET A 162 0.82 15.54 8.55
C MET A 162 0.43 15.38 10.02
N LEU A 163 1.31 14.76 10.83
CA LEU A 163 1.09 14.53 12.25
C LEU A 163 2.18 15.23 13.05
N HIS A 164 1.84 15.70 14.25
CA HIS A 164 2.74 16.39 15.14
C HIS A 164 2.82 15.69 16.49
N LEU A 165 4.03 15.58 17.02
CA LEU A 165 4.29 15.02 18.35
C LEU A 165 5.26 15.94 19.10
N ASN A 166 5.04 16.06 20.40
CA ASN A 166 5.94 16.77 21.33
C ASN A 166 6.26 15.81 22.48
N ARG A 167 7.46 15.21 22.41
CA ARG A 167 7.97 14.23 23.38
C ARG A 167 9.44 14.52 23.69
N ALA A 168 9.94 13.95 24.77
CA ALA A 168 11.34 14.15 25.15
C ALA A 168 12.31 13.46 24.17
N LYS A 169 11.94 12.29 23.63
CA LYS A 169 12.76 11.52 22.69
C LYS A 169 11.89 10.75 21.70
N TYR A 170 12.48 10.42 20.55
CA TYR A 170 11.87 9.64 19.48
C TYR A 170 12.84 8.57 19.02
N TYR A 171 12.33 7.36 18.81
CA TYR A 171 13.10 6.24 18.25
C TYR A 171 12.34 5.66 17.06
N LEU A 172 12.91 5.81 15.87
CA LEU A 172 12.34 5.28 14.63
C LEU A 172 12.78 3.84 14.43
N THR A 173 11.82 2.95 14.29
CA THR A 173 12.02 1.59 13.76
C THR A 173 11.72 1.62 12.28
N GLU A 174 12.72 1.35 11.47
CA GLU A 174 12.61 1.23 10.02
C GLU A 174 12.81 -0.23 9.56
N PHE A 175 12.29 -0.51 8.38
CA PHE A 175 12.32 -1.81 7.74
C PHE A 175 13.04 -1.64 6.41
N SER A 176 14.23 -2.18 6.30
CA SER A 176 15.02 -2.11 5.09
C SER A 176 15.10 -3.47 4.42
N GLY A 177 15.47 -3.53 3.15
CA GLY A 177 15.60 -4.80 2.48
C GLY A 177 16.26 -4.71 1.12
N ASP A 178 16.24 -5.85 0.47
CA ASP A 178 16.57 -6.06 -0.93
C ASP A 178 15.85 -7.34 -1.38
N TRP A 179 16.03 -7.74 -2.64
CA TRP A 179 15.57 -9.05 -3.11
C TRP A 179 16.15 -10.16 -2.24
N ALA A 180 15.30 -11.07 -1.79
CA ALA A 180 15.63 -12.20 -0.92
C ALA A 180 16.21 -11.81 0.47
N HIS A 181 15.99 -10.56 0.89
CA HIS A 181 16.46 -10.03 2.18
C HIS A 181 15.53 -8.90 2.67
N GLU A 182 14.23 -9.17 2.69
CA GLU A 182 13.18 -8.18 2.96
C GLU A 182 12.96 -7.92 4.45
N ALA A 183 12.43 -6.73 4.75
CA ALA A 183 11.86 -6.32 6.03
C ALA A 183 12.80 -6.45 7.26
N ASN A 184 14.08 -6.15 7.09
CA ASN A 184 15.05 -6.12 8.19
C ASN A 184 14.75 -4.95 9.13
N ILE A 185 14.62 -5.24 10.41
CA ILE A 185 14.24 -4.28 11.45
C ILE A 185 15.50 -3.59 12.01
N SER A 186 15.49 -2.26 12.06
CA SER A 186 16.50 -1.47 12.75
C SER A 186 15.88 -0.29 13.50
N ASP A 187 16.43 -0.02 14.70
CA ASP A 187 16.00 1.11 15.54
C ASP A 187 17.06 2.21 15.54
N GLN A 188 16.64 3.47 15.42
CA GLN A 188 17.53 4.61 15.51
C GLN A 188 16.85 5.79 16.23
N PRO A 189 17.58 6.60 17.03
CA PRO A 189 17.04 7.83 17.58
C PRO A 189 16.81 8.85 16.47
N LEU A 190 15.76 9.65 16.60
CA LEU A 190 15.57 10.85 15.79
C LEU A 190 16.05 12.07 16.60
N GLU A 191 16.95 12.81 16.01
CA GLU A 191 17.52 14.04 16.57
C GLU A 191 17.18 15.23 15.67
N PHE A 192 17.60 16.43 16.08
CA PHE A 192 17.42 17.65 15.28
C PHE A 192 17.79 17.47 13.81
N GLY A 193 16.87 17.80 12.92
CA GLY A 193 17.01 17.67 11.47
C GLY A 193 15.94 16.78 10.85
N LYS A 194 16.24 16.23 9.68
CA LYS A 194 15.29 15.41 8.90
C LYS A 194 15.81 14.01 8.69
N LYS A 195 14.97 13.02 8.96
CA LYS A 195 15.10 11.64 8.48
C LYS A 195 14.02 11.39 7.44
N VAL A 196 14.38 10.77 6.33
CA VAL A 196 13.46 10.45 5.24
C VAL A 196 13.51 8.94 4.95
N LEU A 197 12.34 8.32 4.84
CA LEU A 197 12.15 6.99 4.27
C LEU A 197 11.40 7.17 2.95
N ASP A 198 12.00 6.79 1.83
CA ASP A 198 11.36 6.96 0.52
C ASP A 198 11.78 5.91 -0.51
N THR A 199 11.05 5.87 -1.61
CA THR A 199 11.38 5.05 -2.79
C THR A 199 11.20 5.84 -4.09
N LYS A 200 11.91 5.39 -5.15
CA LYS A 200 11.92 6.02 -6.49
C LYS A 200 11.78 5.00 -7.62
N LEU A 201 11.38 3.78 -7.31
CA LEU A 201 11.41 2.64 -8.23
C LEU A 201 10.18 2.54 -9.15
N GLY A 202 9.08 3.24 -8.81
CA GLY A 202 7.83 3.23 -9.57
C GLY A 202 7.06 1.93 -9.42
N ALA A 203 7.24 0.99 -10.33
CA ALA A 203 6.84 -0.41 -10.15
C ALA A 203 7.84 -1.14 -9.24
N ARG A 204 7.49 -2.24 -8.62
CA ARG A 204 8.32 -2.90 -7.60
C ARG A 204 8.83 -1.93 -6.53
N ALA A 205 7.96 -1.03 -6.11
CA ALA A 205 8.34 0.20 -5.41
C ALA A 205 8.99 -0.05 -4.04
N ASN A 206 8.67 -1.15 -3.36
CA ASN A 206 9.06 -1.41 -1.97
C ASN A 206 10.29 -2.31 -1.83
N MET A 207 11.06 -2.52 -2.91
CA MET A 207 12.19 -3.45 -2.92
C MET A 207 13.22 -3.17 -1.82
N PHE A 208 13.55 -1.90 -1.58
CA PHE A 208 14.55 -1.52 -0.56
C PHE A 208 13.93 -1.02 0.74
N THR A 209 12.76 -0.38 0.67
CA THR A 209 12.10 0.24 1.81
C THR A 209 10.59 0.11 1.62
N PRO A 210 9.90 -0.64 2.49
CA PRO A 210 8.45 -0.73 2.44
C PRO A 210 7.78 0.51 3.06
N PRO A 211 6.50 0.79 2.71
CA PRO A 211 5.80 2.00 3.12
C PRO A 211 5.24 1.94 4.54
N PHE A 212 6.06 1.58 5.53
CA PHE A 212 5.65 1.52 6.93
C PHE A 212 6.80 1.78 7.90
N PHE A 213 6.44 2.24 9.10
CA PHE A 213 7.38 2.56 10.18
C PHE A 213 6.73 2.36 11.55
N GLN A 214 7.56 2.22 12.60
CA GLN A 214 7.13 2.36 13.99
C GLN A 214 7.94 3.46 14.65
N LEU A 215 7.31 4.26 15.51
CA LEU A 215 7.94 5.37 16.22
C LEU A 215 7.67 5.24 17.71
N SER A 216 8.68 4.81 18.47
CA SER A 216 8.62 4.74 19.92
C SER A 216 8.83 6.13 20.53
N LEU A 217 8.06 6.44 21.58
CA LEU A 217 7.99 7.74 22.21
C LEU A 217 8.64 7.70 23.61
N ASP A 218 9.55 8.63 23.87
CA ASP A 218 10.32 8.82 25.10
C ASP A 218 11.32 7.70 25.42
N GLN A 219 10.99 6.43 25.13
CA GLN A 219 11.86 5.28 25.24
C GLN A 219 11.55 4.26 24.16
N LEU A 220 12.50 3.39 23.83
CA LEU A 220 12.28 2.31 22.88
C LEU A 220 11.23 1.34 23.42
N ALA A 221 10.11 1.23 22.70
CA ALA A 221 9.01 0.34 23.10
C ALA A 221 9.39 -1.14 22.83
N THR A 222 8.92 -2.01 23.73
CA THR A 222 9.01 -3.45 23.58
C THR A 222 7.70 -4.03 23.04
N GLU A 223 7.58 -5.36 22.97
CA GLU A 223 6.36 -6.06 22.57
C GLU A 223 5.14 -5.63 23.42
N ASN A 224 5.29 -5.53 24.75
CA ASN A 224 4.19 -5.35 25.69
C ASN A 224 4.27 -4.05 26.50
N CYS A 225 5.25 -3.18 26.25
CA CYS A 225 5.48 -1.99 27.07
C CYS A 225 6.00 -0.82 26.24
N GLY A 226 5.63 0.40 26.63
CA GLY A 226 6.03 1.64 25.99
C GLY A 226 4.97 2.19 25.05
N GLU A 227 5.11 3.49 24.74
CA GLU A 227 4.24 4.20 23.80
C GLU A 227 4.83 4.12 22.39
N VAL A 228 4.00 3.84 21.41
CA VAL A 228 4.39 3.75 20.00
C VAL A 228 3.31 4.29 19.07
N LEU A 229 3.72 5.06 18.08
CA LEU A 229 2.93 5.41 16.91
C LEU A 229 3.41 4.55 15.74
N VAL A 230 2.50 3.86 15.08
CA VAL A 230 2.79 3.01 13.93
C VAL A 230 2.02 3.51 12.73
N GLY A 231 2.69 3.67 11.58
CA GLY A 231 2.10 4.20 10.37
C GLY A 231 2.46 3.42 9.12
N THR A 232 1.52 3.39 8.15
CA THR A 232 1.72 2.79 6.83
C THR A 232 0.93 3.53 5.76
N LEU A 233 1.49 3.62 4.55
CA LEU A 233 0.81 4.22 3.40
C LEU A 233 0.25 3.12 2.48
N GLY A 234 -1.03 3.20 2.16
CA GLY A 234 -1.67 2.36 1.13
C GLY A 234 -1.40 2.91 -0.26
N TRP A 235 -0.23 2.62 -0.81
CA TRP A 235 0.19 3.09 -2.13
C TRP A 235 1.20 2.15 -2.77
N THR A 236 0.85 1.54 -3.88
CA THR A 236 1.69 0.57 -4.60
C THR A 236 2.67 1.28 -5.55
N GLY A 237 3.28 2.35 -5.08
CA GLY A 237 4.20 3.19 -5.85
C GLY A 237 5.19 3.94 -4.96
N ASN A 238 5.85 4.95 -5.53
CA ASN A 238 6.83 5.75 -4.80
C ASN A 238 6.18 6.50 -3.66
N PHE A 239 6.68 6.30 -2.44
CA PHE A 239 6.21 6.96 -1.23
C PHE A 239 7.33 7.75 -0.57
N ARG A 240 6.94 8.66 0.33
CA ARG A 240 7.87 9.35 1.24
C ARG A 240 7.23 9.54 2.62
N PHE A 241 8.02 9.20 3.65
CA PHE A 241 7.82 9.65 5.03
C PHE A 241 8.95 10.59 5.38
N THR A 242 8.61 11.79 5.84
CA THR A 242 9.57 12.78 6.35
C THR A 242 9.35 12.98 7.84
N PHE A 243 10.38 12.72 8.63
CA PHE A 243 10.42 12.96 10.07
C PHE A 243 11.32 14.17 10.30
N GLU A 244 10.73 15.30 10.67
CA GLU A 244 11.45 16.55 10.92
C GLU A 244 11.36 16.92 12.40
N VAL A 245 12.51 16.90 13.11
CA VAL A 245 12.64 17.32 14.50
C VAL A 245 13.24 18.72 14.50
N ASP A 246 12.55 19.68 15.13
CA ASP A 246 13.02 21.05 15.20
C ASP A 246 13.85 21.36 16.47
N ASN A 247 14.28 22.61 16.61
CA ASN A 247 15.10 23.08 17.73
C ASN A 247 14.36 23.12 19.10
N LYS A 248 13.06 22.88 19.11
CA LYS A 248 12.24 22.70 20.32
C LYS A 248 11.92 21.26 20.60
N ASN A 249 12.51 20.34 19.82
CA ASN A 249 12.26 18.91 19.85
C ASN A 249 10.79 18.53 19.49
N GLU A 250 10.11 19.39 18.72
CA GLU A 250 8.81 19.06 18.14
C GLU A 250 9.03 18.24 16.85
N LEU A 251 8.32 17.12 16.72
CA LEU A 251 8.41 16.24 15.56
C LEU A 251 7.21 16.43 14.64
N ARG A 252 7.50 16.62 13.35
CA ARG A 252 6.54 16.59 12.24
C ARG A 252 6.73 15.31 11.44
N ILE A 253 5.64 14.60 11.16
CA ILE A 253 5.63 13.39 10.33
C ILE A 253 4.76 13.68 9.11
N ILE A 254 5.37 13.74 7.93
CA ILE A 254 4.68 13.97 6.66
C ILE A 254 4.67 12.65 5.89
N SER A 255 3.49 12.21 5.47
CA SER A 255 3.29 10.91 4.82
C SER A 255 2.54 11.08 3.51
N GLY A 256 3.02 10.48 2.42
CA GLY A 256 2.33 10.56 1.13
C GLY A 256 3.13 9.99 -0.03
N ILE A 257 2.67 10.30 -1.25
CA ILE A 257 3.42 10.02 -2.48
C ILE A 257 4.76 10.77 -2.43
N ASN A 258 5.83 10.14 -2.89
CA ASN A 258 7.11 10.83 -3.04
C ASN A 258 6.98 11.94 -4.10
N PRO A 259 7.21 13.21 -3.76
CA PRO A 259 7.13 14.30 -4.73
C PRO A 259 8.27 14.29 -5.77
N TYR A 260 9.29 13.45 -5.59
CA TYR A 260 10.36 13.29 -6.57
C TYR A 260 9.78 12.86 -7.94
N ALA A 261 10.04 13.65 -8.98
CA ALA A 261 9.56 13.43 -10.35
C ALA A 261 8.05 13.11 -10.44
N SER A 262 7.25 13.69 -9.51
CA SER A 262 5.81 13.40 -9.36
C SER A 262 4.98 14.67 -9.29
N GLU A 263 5.27 15.64 -10.17
CA GLU A 263 4.43 16.82 -10.37
C GLU A 263 3.09 16.43 -11.01
N TYR A 264 2.00 16.99 -10.50
CA TYR A 264 0.67 16.70 -11.02
C TYR A 264 -0.02 17.96 -11.55
N TYR A 265 -0.43 17.94 -12.83
CA TYR A 265 -1.15 19.02 -13.48
C TYR A 265 -2.65 18.88 -13.21
N LEU A 266 -3.13 19.55 -12.16
CA LEU A 266 -4.53 19.45 -11.73
C LEU A 266 -5.41 20.41 -12.53
N PRO A 267 -6.37 19.91 -13.34
CA PRO A 267 -7.36 20.75 -14.02
C PRO A 267 -8.35 21.38 -13.05
N ALA A 268 -8.91 22.54 -13.43
CA ALA A 268 -9.96 23.20 -12.68
C ALA A 268 -11.19 22.29 -12.50
N GLY A 269 -11.73 22.26 -11.28
CA GLY A 269 -12.91 21.47 -10.94
C GLY A 269 -12.67 19.97 -10.77
N VAL A 270 -11.45 19.50 -11.01
CA VAL A 270 -11.06 18.10 -10.73
C VAL A 270 -10.56 17.99 -9.30
N VAL A 271 -10.85 16.88 -8.65
CA VAL A 271 -10.35 16.56 -7.30
C VAL A 271 -9.15 15.64 -7.42
N PHE A 272 -8.01 16.07 -6.87
CA PHE A 272 -6.87 15.20 -6.63
C PHE A 272 -7.01 14.60 -5.24
N ARG A 273 -7.14 13.28 -5.16
CA ARG A 273 -7.17 12.53 -3.91
C ARG A 273 -5.83 11.86 -3.70
N THR A 274 -5.25 12.04 -2.51
CA THR A 274 -4.01 11.38 -2.08
C THR A 274 -4.29 9.94 -1.65
N PRO A 275 -3.27 9.06 -1.59
CA PRO A 275 -3.39 7.73 -1.00
C PRO A 275 -3.85 7.76 0.46
N ASP A 276 -4.42 6.65 0.91
CA ASP A 276 -4.78 6.45 2.30
C ASP A 276 -3.51 6.23 3.15
N PHE A 277 -3.32 7.02 4.20
CA PHE A 277 -2.35 6.77 5.25
C PHE A 277 -3.07 6.24 6.48
N TYR A 278 -2.57 5.13 7.03
CA TYR A 278 -3.15 4.47 8.20
C TYR A 278 -2.19 4.56 9.36
N PHE A 279 -2.70 4.86 10.55
CA PHE A 279 -1.88 4.85 11.75
C PHE A 279 -2.65 4.40 12.97
N THR A 280 -1.90 3.90 13.97
CA THR A 280 -2.38 3.55 15.29
C THR A 280 -1.44 4.08 16.36
N TYR A 281 -1.99 4.46 17.47
CA TYR A 281 -1.24 4.75 18.68
C TYR A 281 -1.48 3.64 19.71
N SER A 282 -0.42 3.17 20.36
CA SER A 282 -0.50 2.20 21.44
C SER A 282 0.32 2.66 22.65
N ALA A 283 -0.26 2.62 23.83
CA ALA A 283 0.45 2.79 25.12
C ALA A 283 0.95 1.46 25.71
N ASN A 284 0.68 0.34 25.02
CA ASN A 284 0.92 -1.02 25.49
C ASN A 284 1.90 -1.79 24.57
N GLY A 285 2.90 -1.09 24.04
CA GLY A 285 3.96 -1.67 23.23
C GLY A 285 3.63 -1.91 21.76
N LYS A 286 4.65 -2.40 21.04
CA LYS A 286 4.62 -2.65 19.58
C LYS A 286 3.65 -3.77 19.21
N GLY A 287 3.54 -4.83 20.03
CA GLY A 287 2.65 -5.96 19.76
C GLY A 287 1.16 -5.60 19.77
N LYS A 288 0.73 -4.69 20.67
CA LYS A 288 -0.66 -4.17 20.62
C LYS A 288 -0.91 -3.40 19.33
N ALA A 289 0.05 -2.55 18.90
CA ALA A 289 -0.07 -1.81 17.65
C ALA A 289 -0.14 -2.75 16.44
N SER A 290 0.67 -3.82 16.39
CA SER A 290 0.59 -4.85 15.35
C SER A 290 -0.78 -5.53 15.31
N ARG A 291 -1.30 -5.94 16.47
CA ARG A 291 -2.64 -6.57 16.57
C ARG A 291 -3.75 -5.62 16.13
N ASN A 292 -3.64 -4.31 16.39
CA ASN A 292 -4.58 -3.31 15.88
C ASN A 292 -4.65 -3.36 14.34
N PHE A 293 -3.50 -3.36 13.67
CA PHE A 293 -3.44 -3.50 12.20
C PHE A 293 -3.97 -4.85 11.72
N HIS A 294 -3.64 -5.96 12.42
CA HIS A 294 -4.10 -7.29 12.03
C HIS A 294 -5.63 -7.43 12.09
N ASP A 295 -6.24 -6.94 13.18
CA ASP A 295 -7.69 -7.02 13.38
C ASP A 295 -8.42 -6.13 12.38
N TRP A 296 -7.94 -4.88 12.21
CA TRP A 296 -8.48 -3.96 11.23
C TRP A 296 -8.34 -4.50 9.80
N ALA A 297 -7.16 -5.03 9.45
CA ALA A 297 -6.91 -5.53 8.10
C ALA A 297 -7.84 -6.69 7.74
N ARG A 298 -8.04 -7.65 8.64
CA ARG A 298 -8.96 -8.78 8.42
C ARG A 298 -10.40 -8.31 8.19
N ARG A 299 -10.86 -7.30 8.93
CA ARG A 299 -12.26 -6.84 8.89
C ARG A 299 -12.55 -5.90 7.73
N TYR A 300 -11.61 -5.05 7.35
CA TYR A 300 -11.91 -3.90 6.48
C TYR A 300 -11.05 -3.79 5.24
N GLN A 301 -9.87 -4.41 5.20
CA GLN A 301 -8.88 -4.09 4.17
C GLN A 301 -8.50 -5.26 3.27
N LEU A 302 -8.29 -6.44 3.83
CA LEU A 302 -7.90 -7.61 3.04
C LEU A 302 -9.07 -8.12 2.20
N LYS A 303 -8.80 -8.44 0.93
CA LYS A 303 -9.75 -9.24 0.15
C LYS A 303 -9.99 -10.57 0.87
N ASP A 304 -11.26 -10.90 1.10
CA ASP A 304 -11.68 -12.13 1.77
C ASP A 304 -10.96 -12.35 3.12
N GLY A 305 -10.90 -11.28 3.96
CA GLY A 305 -10.09 -11.24 5.17
C GLY A 305 -10.42 -12.30 6.22
N ASP A 306 -11.68 -12.75 6.29
CA ASP A 306 -12.14 -13.80 7.22
C ASP A 306 -12.08 -15.21 6.62
N GLU A 307 -11.95 -15.33 5.29
CA GLU A 307 -11.92 -16.63 4.61
C GLU A 307 -10.59 -17.38 4.85
N THR A 308 -10.67 -18.70 4.78
CA THR A 308 -9.48 -19.56 4.84
C THR A 308 -8.63 -19.42 3.58
N ARG A 309 -7.35 -19.74 3.68
CA ARG A 309 -6.41 -19.73 2.54
C ARG A 309 -6.11 -21.14 2.09
N MET A 310 -6.10 -21.36 0.77
CA MET A 310 -5.77 -22.66 0.19
C MET A 310 -4.29 -22.98 0.40
N THR A 311 -3.99 -24.17 0.91
CA THR A 311 -2.64 -24.75 0.85
C THR A 311 -2.28 -25.10 -0.59
N LEU A 312 -1.01 -25.05 -0.96
CA LEU A 312 -0.60 -25.28 -2.35
C LEU A 312 0.72 -26.06 -2.49
N LEU A 313 0.91 -26.66 -3.66
CA LEU A 313 2.19 -27.07 -4.20
C LEU A 313 2.50 -26.23 -5.44
N ASN A 314 3.61 -25.50 -5.42
CA ASN A 314 4.16 -24.77 -6.56
C ASN A 314 5.24 -25.62 -7.24
N ASN A 315 5.44 -25.47 -8.54
CA ASN A 315 6.44 -26.23 -9.28
C ASN A 315 7.77 -25.51 -9.48
N TRP A 316 7.91 -24.22 -9.09
CA TRP A 316 9.06 -23.41 -9.49
C TRP A 316 10.40 -24.04 -9.10
N GLU A 317 10.61 -24.31 -7.83
CA GLU A 317 11.87 -24.91 -7.36
C GLU A 317 12.03 -26.39 -7.76
N ALA A 318 10.94 -27.08 -8.06
CA ALA A 318 10.99 -28.47 -8.51
C ALA A 318 11.42 -28.62 -9.98
N THR A 319 11.15 -27.62 -10.84
CA THR A 319 11.33 -27.76 -12.29
C THR A 319 11.96 -26.54 -12.96
N TYR A 320 11.86 -25.34 -12.38
CA TYR A 320 12.13 -24.07 -13.06
C TYR A 320 11.42 -24.07 -14.43
N PHE A 321 12.13 -23.74 -15.52
CA PHE A 321 11.60 -23.75 -16.89
C PHE A 321 11.56 -25.16 -17.54
N ASP A 322 12.14 -26.18 -16.92
CA ASP A 322 12.24 -27.55 -17.46
C ASP A 322 11.04 -28.40 -17.09
N PHE A 323 9.93 -28.19 -17.78
CA PHE A 323 8.71 -28.99 -17.64
C PHE A 323 7.98 -29.17 -18.96
N ASN A 324 7.14 -30.19 -19.02
CA ASN A 324 6.14 -30.44 -20.04
C ASN A 324 4.83 -30.91 -19.40
N GLU A 325 3.80 -31.11 -20.20
CA GLU A 325 2.47 -31.53 -19.75
C GLU A 325 2.50 -32.78 -18.88
N GLU A 326 3.23 -33.82 -19.28
CA GLU A 326 3.31 -35.10 -18.55
C GLU A 326 3.92 -34.90 -17.16
N LYS A 327 5.03 -34.14 -17.06
CA LYS A 327 5.70 -33.84 -15.80
C LYS A 327 4.78 -33.04 -14.85
N LEU A 328 4.02 -32.08 -15.39
CA LEU A 328 3.06 -31.29 -14.60
C LEU A 328 1.88 -32.12 -14.11
N ILE A 329 1.36 -33.03 -14.93
CA ILE A 329 0.31 -33.97 -14.51
C ILE A 329 0.81 -34.88 -13.36
N GLY A 330 2.09 -35.27 -13.41
CA GLY A 330 2.73 -35.96 -12.30
C GLY A 330 2.74 -35.16 -11.02
N LEU A 331 3.16 -33.89 -11.08
CA LEU A 331 3.19 -32.96 -9.94
C LEU A 331 1.81 -32.63 -9.39
N ILE A 332 0.78 -32.55 -10.25
CA ILE A 332 -0.63 -32.44 -9.80
C ILE A 332 -1.03 -33.66 -8.98
N GLY A 333 -0.57 -34.87 -9.39
CA GLY A 333 -0.75 -36.08 -8.61
C GLY A 333 -0.04 -36.04 -7.26
N ASP A 334 1.18 -35.54 -7.23
CA ASP A 334 1.98 -35.36 -6.01
C ASP A 334 1.29 -34.35 -5.06
N ALA A 335 0.77 -33.23 -5.57
CA ALA A 335 0.01 -32.25 -4.81
C ALA A 335 -1.24 -32.86 -4.13
N ALA A 336 -2.01 -33.64 -4.88
CA ALA A 336 -3.17 -34.33 -4.34
C ALA A 336 -2.75 -35.36 -3.27
N GLY A 337 -1.68 -36.12 -3.51
CA GLY A 337 -1.13 -37.09 -2.56
C GLY A 337 -0.58 -36.42 -1.27
N LEU A 338 -0.02 -35.21 -1.36
CA LEU A 338 0.41 -34.42 -0.22
C LEU A 338 -0.78 -33.89 0.62
N GLY A 339 -1.97 -33.80 0.01
CA GLY A 339 -3.18 -33.32 0.67
C GLY A 339 -3.39 -31.82 0.62
N VAL A 340 -2.64 -31.07 -0.21
CA VAL A 340 -2.86 -29.63 -0.42
C VAL A 340 -4.10 -29.37 -1.25
N ASP A 341 -4.62 -28.12 -1.17
CA ASP A 341 -5.87 -27.73 -1.84
C ASP A 341 -5.67 -27.41 -3.32
N MET A 342 -4.44 -27.07 -3.72
CA MET A 342 -4.18 -26.52 -5.05
C MET A 342 -2.78 -26.88 -5.56
N PHE A 343 -2.68 -27.06 -6.88
CA PHE A 343 -1.40 -27.00 -7.61
C PHE A 343 -1.28 -25.64 -8.29
N LEU A 344 -0.15 -24.96 -8.14
CA LEU A 344 0.16 -23.67 -8.75
C LEU A 344 1.25 -23.82 -9.81
N LEU A 345 0.91 -23.61 -11.09
CA LEU A 345 1.88 -23.55 -12.17
C LEU A 345 2.54 -22.17 -12.22
N ASP A 346 3.86 -22.15 -12.01
CA ASP A 346 4.69 -20.95 -12.02
C ASP A 346 5.16 -20.54 -13.43
N ASP A 347 6.15 -19.67 -13.56
CA ASP A 347 6.67 -19.10 -14.81
C ASP A 347 7.12 -20.18 -15.82
N GLY A 348 6.93 -19.89 -17.12
CA GLY A 348 7.47 -20.74 -18.20
C GLY A 348 6.45 -21.46 -19.07
N TRP A 349 5.15 -21.21 -18.90
CA TRP A 349 4.06 -21.94 -19.59
C TRP A 349 3.61 -21.28 -20.92
N PHE A 350 4.11 -20.12 -21.29
CA PHE A 350 3.56 -19.27 -22.36
C PHE A 350 4.58 -18.93 -23.44
N ALA A 351 4.11 -18.25 -24.50
CA ALA A 351 4.78 -17.80 -25.69
C ALA A 351 5.15 -18.90 -26.71
N ASN A 352 4.88 -18.66 -28.00
CA ASN A 352 5.15 -19.59 -29.07
C ASN A 352 6.30 -19.16 -30.00
N LYS A 353 6.35 -17.90 -30.44
CA LYS A 353 7.44 -17.41 -31.27
C LYS A 353 8.77 -17.34 -30.50
N TYR A 354 8.71 -16.95 -29.25
CA TYR A 354 9.82 -16.86 -28.31
C TYR A 354 9.47 -17.63 -27.03
N PRO A 355 9.46 -19.00 -27.06
CA PRO A 355 9.00 -19.80 -25.93
C PRO A 355 9.67 -19.42 -24.62
N ARG A 356 8.89 -19.27 -23.55
CA ARG A 356 9.38 -18.92 -22.22
C ARG A 356 10.18 -20.07 -21.60
N SER A 357 11.44 -20.21 -22.03
CA SER A 357 12.41 -21.19 -21.52
C SER A 357 13.51 -20.57 -20.66
N SER A 358 13.48 -19.27 -20.49
CA SER A 358 14.34 -18.46 -19.61
C SER A 358 13.69 -17.11 -19.39
N ASP A 359 14.26 -16.29 -18.51
CA ASP A 359 13.82 -14.92 -18.24
C ASP A 359 14.21 -13.89 -19.33
N HIS A 360 14.90 -14.32 -20.39
CA HIS A 360 15.34 -13.45 -21.49
C HIS A 360 14.30 -13.25 -22.60
N GLN A 361 13.22 -14.00 -22.62
CA GLN A 361 12.27 -14.00 -23.73
C GLN A 361 10.86 -14.42 -23.34
N GLY A 362 9.89 -14.09 -24.19
CA GLY A 362 8.51 -14.57 -24.15
C GLY A 362 7.57 -13.73 -23.27
N LEU A 363 8.09 -12.96 -22.32
CA LEU A 363 7.23 -12.18 -21.41
C LEU A 363 6.49 -11.09 -22.22
N GLY A 364 5.17 -11.09 -22.12
CA GLY A 364 4.24 -10.27 -22.91
C GLY A 364 3.33 -11.08 -23.82
N ASP A 365 3.72 -12.31 -24.20
CA ASP A 365 2.99 -13.19 -25.11
C ASP A 365 2.29 -14.31 -24.32
N TRP A 366 1.02 -14.10 -23.95
CA TRP A 366 0.29 -14.90 -22.97
C TRP A 366 -0.54 -16.06 -23.58
N ASP A 367 -0.07 -16.61 -24.71
CA ASP A 367 -0.61 -17.85 -25.27
C ASP A 367 0.20 -19.05 -24.76
N GLU A 368 -0.47 -20.16 -24.44
CA GLU A 368 0.21 -21.37 -23.96
C GLU A 368 1.24 -21.83 -24.99
N THR A 369 2.44 -22.19 -24.53
CA THR A 369 3.47 -22.71 -25.44
C THR A 369 3.16 -24.16 -25.85
N ALA A 370 2.87 -24.35 -27.14
CA ALA A 370 2.46 -25.66 -27.69
C ALA A 370 3.54 -26.75 -27.50
N ASP A 371 4.81 -26.38 -27.46
CA ASP A 371 5.92 -27.31 -27.24
C ASP A 371 5.88 -27.99 -25.86
N LYS A 372 5.46 -27.26 -24.83
CA LYS A 372 5.37 -27.79 -23.47
C LYS A 372 3.96 -28.29 -23.11
N LEU A 373 2.94 -27.60 -23.61
CA LEU A 373 1.53 -27.82 -23.27
C LEU A 373 0.70 -28.04 -24.54
N PRO A 374 0.89 -29.16 -25.24
CA PRO A 374 0.21 -29.46 -26.52
C PRO A 374 -1.32 -29.48 -26.43
N ASN A 375 -1.87 -29.74 -25.22
CA ASN A 375 -3.31 -29.76 -24.98
C ASN A 375 -3.78 -28.53 -24.13
N GLY A 376 -2.92 -27.52 -23.94
CA GLY A 376 -3.22 -26.29 -23.24
C GLY A 376 -3.38 -26.40 -21.72
N ILE A 377 -3.65 -25.25 -21.06
CA ILE A 377 -3.89 -25.15 -19.61
C ILE A 377 -5.15 -25.96 -19.22
N GLY A 378 -6.18 -25.98 -20.06
CA GLY A 378 -7.44 -26.71 -19.80
C GLY A 378 -7.22 -28.18 -19.44
N ARG A 379 -6.23 -28.80 -20.06
CA ARG A 379 -5.85 -30.20 -19.74
C ARG A 379 -5.34 -30.36 -18.32
N LEU A 380 -4.53 -29.41 -17.83
CA LEU A 380 -3.99 -29.45 -16.48
C LEU A 380 -5.07 -29.15 -15.43
N VAL A 381 -5.99 -28.23 -15.74
CA VAL A 381 -7.18 -27.92 -14.91
C VAL A 381 -8.06 -29.14 -14.75
N GLU A 382 -8.34 -29.87 -15.84
CA GLU A 382 -9.09 -31.15 -15.80
C GLU A 382 -8.42 -32.18 -14.90
N GLU A 383 -7.11 -32.37 -15.02
CA GLU A 383 -6.36 -33.32 -14.21
C GLU A 383 -6.35 -32.95 -12.71
N ALA A 384 -6.22 -31.67 -12.37
CA ALA A 384 -6.35 -31.19 -11.00
C ALA A 384 -7.76 -31.51 -10.46
N THR A 385 -8.79 -31.17 -11.22
CA THR A 385 -10.19 -31.42 -10.86
C THR A 385 -10.48 -32.92 -10.65
N LYS A 386 -9.99 -33.81 -11.53
CA LYS A 386 -10.10 -35.29 -11.39
C LYS A 386 -9.46 -35.80 -10.10
N LYS A 387 -8.45 -35.10 -9.59
CA LYS A 387 -7.75 -35.45 -8.34
C LYS A 387 -8.31 -34.73 -7.11
N GLY A 388 -9.37 -33.92 -7.28
CA GLY A 388 -10.07 -33.22 -6.21
C GLY A 388 -9.34 -32.00 -5.67
N ILE A 389 -8.39 -31.43 -6.41
CA ILE A 389 -7.67 -30.20 -6.05
C ILE A 389 -7.94 -29.09 -7.06
N LYS A 390 -7.61 -27.85 -6.69
CA LYS A 390 -7.72 -26.67 -7.55
C LYS A 390 -6.45 -26.48 -8.39
N PHE A 391 -6.55 -25.64 -9.43
CA PHE A 391 -5.43 -25.24 -10.27
C PHE A 391 -5.25 -23.73 -10.23
N GLY A 392 -4.03 -23.26 -10.01
CA GLY A 392 -3.64 -21.85 -10.04
C GLY A 392 -2.55 -21.59 -11.08
N LEU A 393 -2.40 -20.32 -11.47
CA LEU A 393 -1.50 -19.91 -12.54
C LEU A 393 -0.71 -18.65 -12.18
N TRP A 394 0.59 -18.63 -12.47
CA TRP A 394 1.44 -17.45 -12.38
C TRP A 394 1.29 -16.56 -13.60
N ILE A 395 1.26 -15.24 -13.40
CA ILE A 395 1.27 -14.22 -14.44
C ILE A 395 2.13 -13.03 -14.03
N GLU A 396 2.74 -12.34 -15.01
CA GLU A 396 3.47 -11.08 -14.86
C GLU A 396 3.08 -10.10 -15.98
N PRO A 397 1.80 -9.68 -16.06
CA PRO A 397 1.27 -9.04 -17.26
C PRO A 397 1.63 -7.55 -17.41
N GLU A 398 2.30 -6.97 -16.43
CA GLU A 398 2.78 -5.58 -16.44
C GLU A 398 4.16 -5.43 -17.09
N MET A 399 4.81 -6.54 -17.45
CA MET A 399 6.19 -6.58 -17.93
C MET A 399 6.27 -7.17 -19.33
N VAL A 400 7.36 -6.87 -20.02
CA VAL A 400 7.61 -7.35 -21.37
C VAL A 400 9.10 -7.59 -21.60
N ASN A 401 9.45 -8.67 -22.31
CA ASN A 401 10.81 -8.86 -22.83
C ASN A 401 10.96 -8.21 -24.22
N PRO A 402 12.16 -7.70 -24.57
CA PRO A 402 12.46 -7.29 -25.96
C PRO A 402 12.24 -8.41 -26.98
N LYS A 403 12.50 -9.67 -26.59
CA LYS A 403 12.17 -10.86 -27.38
C LYS A 403 10.76 -11.33 -27.05
N SER A 404 9.76 -10.60 -27.58
CA SER A 404 8.33 -10.96 -27.54
C SER A 404 7.61 -10.38 -28.75
N GLU A 405 6.53 -10.99 -29.18
CA GLU A 405 5.68 -10.43 -30.25
C GLU A 405 5.00 -9.14 -29.81
N LEU A 406 4.66 -9.02 -28.52
CA LEU A 406 4.08 -7.80 -27.95
C LEU A 406 5.03 -6.61 -28.16
N TYR A 407 6.31 -6.75 -27.80
CA TYR A 407 7.29 -5.68 -27.97
C TYR A 407 7.53 -5.34 -29.43
N GLU A 408 7.57 -6.33 -30.34
CA GLU A 408 7.70 -6.09 -31.79
C GLU A 408 6.54 -5.25 -32.33
N LYS A 409 5.30 -5.49 -31.84
CA LYS A 409 4.08 -4.82 -32.30
C LYS A 409 3.84 -3.46 -31.64
N HIS A 410 4.24 -3.32 -30.38
CA HIS A 410 3.83 -2.22 -29.49
C HIS A 410 4.99 -1.64 -28.68
N LYS A 411 6.06 -1.20 -29.31
CA LYS A 411 7.16 -0.48 -28.63
C LYS A 411 6.70 0.79 -27.92
N ASP A 412 5.64 1.42 -28.44
CA ASP A 412 4.99 2.60 -27.86
C ASP A 412 4.20 2.33 -26.56
N TRP A 413 4.05 1.06 -26.17
CA TRP A 413 3.42 0.66 -24.90
C TRP A 413 4.40 0.50 -23.74
N VAL A 414 5.68 0.66 -24.02
CA VAL A 414 6.74 0.49 -23.02
C VAL A 414 7.17 1.84 -22.45
N ILE A 415 7.42 1.90 -21.17
CA ILE A 415 8.07 3.05 -20.54
C ILE A 415 9.54 3.04 -20.97
N HIS A 416 9.93 3.98 -21.84
CA HIS A 416 11.29 4.07 -22.39
C HIS A 416 11.65 5.49 -22.83
N LEU A 417 12.92 5.85 -22.76
CA LEU A 417 13.43 7.14 -23.21
C LEU A 417 13.61 7.14 -24.76
N PRO A 418 13.07 8.13 -25.48
CA PRO A 418 13.07 8.12 -26.95
C PRO A 418 14.46 8.32 -27.57
N ASN A 419 15.44 8.82 -26.83
CA ASN A 419 16.77 9.22 -27.31
C ASN A 419 17.92 8.57 -26.52
N ARG A 420 17.67 7.49 -25.83
CA ARG A 420 18.63 6.71 -25.06
C ARG A 420 18.46 5.23 -25.34
N ASP A 421 19.54 4.46 -25.15
CA ASP A 421 19.46 3.01 -25.11
C ASP A 421 18.61 2.57 -23.92
N GLU A 422 17.84 1.51 -24.13
CA GLU A 422 17.01 0.94 -23.06
C GLU A 422 17.88 0.28 -22.00
N TYR A 423 17.57 0.51 -20.75
CA TYR A 423 18.14 -0.19 -19.60
C TYR A 423 17.16 -1.24 -19.12
N TYR A 424 17.62 -2.48 -19.06
CA TYR A 424 16.81 -3.63 -18.63
C TYR A 424 17.14 -4.00 -17.20
N PHE A 425 16.10 -4.21 -16.39
CA PHE A 425 16.22 -4.89 -15.11
C PHE A 425 15.65 -6.30 -15.27
N ARG A 426 16.41 -7.34 -14.91
CA ARG A 426 16.01 -8.75 -15.11
C ARG A 426 15.56 -9.02 -16.57
N ASN A 427 16.26 -8.47 -17.56
CA ASN A 427 15.99 -8.66 -18.99
C ASN A 427 14.60 -8.19 -19.47
N GLN A 428 13.91 -7.36 -18.73
CA GLN A 428 12.54 -6.93 -19.01
C GLN A 428 12.36 -5.42 -18.89
N LEU A 429 11.26 -4.95 -19.46
CA LEU A 429 10.79 -3.56 -19.43
C LEU A 429 9.39 -3.51 -18.83
N VAL A 430 9.02 -2.33 -18.36
CA VAL A 430 7.70 -2.08 -17.75
C VAL A 430 6.75 -1.53 -18.81
N LEU A 431 5.56 -2.11 -18.91
CA LEU A 431 4.46 -1.60 -19.73
C LEU A 431 3.87 -0.33 -19.11
N ASP A 432 3.55 0.64 -19.95
CA ASP A 432 3.05 1.97 -19.54
C ASP A 432 1.56 1.92 -19.15
N LEU A 433 1.28 1.63 -17.90
CA LEU A 433 -0.10 1.60 -17.36
C LEU A 433 -0.76 2.98 -17.23
N SER A 434 -0.05 4.09 -17.51
CA SER A 434 -0.69 5.39 -17.70
C SER A 434 -1.55 5.42 -18.98
N ASN A 435 -1.26 4.50 -19.93
CA ASN A 435 -1.97 4.35 -21.19
C ASN A 435 -3.18 3.39 -21.06
N PRO A 436 -4.42 3.86 -21.28
CA PRO A 436 -5.60 3.00 -21.20
C PRO A 436 -5.58 1.75 -22.09
N LYS A 437 -4.91 1.80 -23.26
CA LYS A 437 -4.78 0.64 -24.14
C LYS A 437 -3.92 -0.46 -23.50
N VAL A 438 -2.90 -0.06 -22.74
CA VAL A 438 -2.06 -1.00 -21.99
C VAL A 438 -2.85 -1.60 -20.82
N GLN A 439 -3.68 -0.79 -20.14
CA GLN A 439 -4.60 -1.29 -19.11
C GLN A 439 -5.57 -2.32 -19.69
N ASP A 440 -6.12 -2.07 -20.90
CA ASP A 440 -7.01 -3.02 -21.59
C ASP A 440 -6.28 -4.32 -21.93
N PHE A 441 -5.03 -4.24 -22.38
CA PHE A 441 -4.21 -5.41 -22.64
C PHE A 441 -3.98 -6.23 -21.37
N VAL A 442 -3.51 -5.60 -20.29
CA VAL A 442 -3.22 -6.30 -19.02
C VAL A 442 -4.47 -6.94 -18.42
N PHE A 443 -5.62 -6.25 -18.45
CA PHE A 443 -6.90 -6.84 -18.10
C PHE A 443 -7.26 -8.03 -19.01
N GLY A 444 -7.04 -7.86 -20.32
CA GLY A 444 -7.31 -8.87 -21.35
C GLY A 444 -6.54 -10.17 -21.15
N VAL A 445 -5.34 -10.14 -20.57
CA VAL A 445 -4.58 -11.36 -20.21
C VAL A 445 -5.37 -12.22 -19.23
N VAL A 446 -5.82 -11.65 -18.13
CA VAL A 446 -6.64 -12.39 -17.13
C VAL A 446 -7.97 -12.80 -17.74
N ASP A 447 -8.61 -11.90 -18.48
CA ASP A 447 -9.93 -12.14 -19.07
C ASP A 447 -9.92 -13.28 -20.08
N LYS A 448 -8.88 -13.37 -20.91
CA LYS A 448 -8.68 -14.47 -21.85
C LYS A 448 -8.51 -15.81 -21.11
N ILE A 449 -7.57 -15.87 -20.16
CA ILE A 449 -7.29 -17.08 -19.39
C ILE A 449 -8.58 -17.60 -18.73
N MET A 450 -9.33 -16.73 -18.06
CA MET A 450 -10.57 -17.09 -17.36
C MET A 450 -11.71 -17.44 -18.30
N THR A 451 -11.76 -16.88 -19.51
CA THR A 451 -12.78 -17.20 -20.52
C THR A 451 -12.52 -18.56 -21.15
N GLU A 452 -11.26 -18.86 -21.46
CA GLU A 452 -10.84 -20.12 -22.07
C GLU A 452 -10.78 -21.26 -21.02
N ASN A 453 -10.44 -20.94 -19.77
CA ASN A 453 -10.26 -21.89 -18.67
C ASN A 453 -10.98 -21.41 -17.39
N PRO A 454 -12.33 -21.48 -17.34
CA PRO A 454 -13.13 -20.89 -16.24
C PRO A 454 -12.89 -21.53 -14.87
N ASP A 455 -12.31 -22.72 -14.81
CA ASP A 455 -11.99 -23.45 -13.58
C ASP A 455 -10.58 -23.15 -13.05
N VAL A 456 -9.82 -22.21 -13.67
CA VAL A 456 -8.63 -21.62 -13.04
C VAL A 456 -9.07 -20.89 -11.77
N ALA A 457 -8.54 -21.33 -10.63
CA ALA A 457 -9.05 -20.95 -9.31
C ALA A 457 -8.18 -19.96 -8.55
N PHE A 458 -7.02 -19.56 -9.10
CA PHE A 458 -6.06 -18.73 -8.40
C PHE A 458 -5.03 -18.11 -9.36
N PHE A 459 -4.59 -16.89 -9.07
CA PHE A 459 -3.45 -16.27 -9.74
C PHE A 459 -2.34 -15.88 -8.76
N LYS A 460 -1.09 -16.18 -9.11
CA LYS A 460 0.10 -15.53 -8.56
C LYS A 460 0.49 -14.43 -9.54
N TRP A 461 0.28 -13.16 -9.13
CA TRP A 461 0.54 -11.98 -9.96
C TRP A 461 1.87 -11.35 -9.57
N ASP A 462 2.84 -11.43 -10.45
CA ASP A 462 4.20 -10.96 -10.23
C ASP A 462 4.49 -9.60 -10.90
N CYS A 463 5.60 -8.97 -10.49
CA CYS A 463 6.10 -7.71 -11.02
C CYS A 463 7.58 -7.56 -10.66
N ASN A 464 8.48 -7.95 -11.55
CA ASN A 464 9.90 -8.15 -11.21
C ASN A 464 10.83 -7.03 -11.64
N SER A 465 10.34 -5.98 -12.31
CA SER A 465 11.17 -4.84 -12.71
C SER A 465 10.69 -3.52 -12.11
N PRO A 466 11.59 -2.70 -11.56
CA PRO A 466 11.31 -1.28 -11.34
C PRO A 466 11.23 -0.53 -12.68
N ILE A 467 10.71 0.70 -12.66
CA ILE A 467 10.76 1.61 -13.79
C ILE A 467 12.19 2.16 -13.91
N THR A 468 12.93 1.70 -14.92
CA THR A 468 14.34 2.06 -15.15
C THR A 468 14.54 3.13 -16.21
N ASN A 469 13.58 3.29 -17.13
CA ASN A 469 13.62 4.26 -18.24
C ASN A 469 12.44 5.23 -18.07
N ILE A 470 12.65 6.37 -17.44
CA ILE A 470 11.55 7.21 -16.91
C ILE A 470 11.01 8.15 -17.99
N TYR A 471 10.21 7.62 -18.92
CA TYR A 471 9.46 8.41 -19.89
C TYR A 471 8.29 7.60 -20.46
N SER A 472 7.10 8.19 -20.42
CA SER A 472 5.88 7.63 -21.02
C SER A 472 5.65 8.24 -22.40
N PRO A 473 5.66 7.46 -23.49
CA PRO A 473 5.26 7.95 -24.83
C PRO A 473 3.81 8.48 -24.85
N TYR A 474 2.94 7.96 -23.97
CA TYR A 474 1.54 8.36 -23.86
C TYR A 474 1.35 9.72 -23.20
N LEU A 475 2.07 10.02 -22.10
CA LEU A 475 1.87 11.23 -21.30
C LEU A 475 2.40 12.52 -21.96
N LYS A 476 3.25 12.43 -22.97
CA LYS A 476 3.80 13.56 -23.71
C LYS A 476 4.45 14.62 -22.80
N ASP A 477 3.83 15.80 -22.66
CA ASP A 477 4.28 16.93 -21.83
C ASP A 477 3.97 16.75 -20.34
N LYS A 478 3.18 15.74 -19.96
CA LYS A 478 2.81 15.47 -18.57
C LYS A 478 3.67 14.41 -17.91
N GLN A 479 4.96 14.38 -18.19
CA GLN A 479 5.87 13.34 -17.69
C GLN A 479 5.93 13.27 -16.15
N GLY A 480 5.74 14.39 -15.45
CA GLY A 480 5.66 14.42 -13.99
C GLY A 480 4.53 13.56 -13.40
N GLN A 481 3.52 13.18 -14.20
CA GLN A 481 2.42 12.33 -13.73
C GLN A 481 2.71 10.81 -13.86
N LEU A 482 3.83 10.41 -14.49
CA LEU A 482 4.09 9.00 -14.80
C LEU A 482 3.96 8.09 -13.58
N TYR A 483 4.65 8.38 -12.49
CA TYR A 483 4.62 7.54 -11.29
C TYR A 483 3.25 7.48 -10.61
N ILE A 484 2.42 8.51 -10.78
CA ILE A 484 1.07 8.57 -10.20
C ILE A 484 0.08 7.81 -11.10
N ASP A 485 0.09 8.14 -12.40
CA ASP A 485 -0.90 7.60 -13.34
C ASP A 485 -0.63 6.12 -13.66
N HIS A 486 0.64 5.68 -13.60
CA HIS A 486 1.00 4.26 -13.69
C HIS A 486 0.35 3.44 -12.56
N VAL A 487 0.47 3.91 -11.30
CA VAL A 487 -0.14 3.24 -10.14
C VAL A 487 -1.67 3.29 -10.20
N ARG A 488 -2.25 4.41 -10.61
CA ARG A 488 -3.71 4.50 -10.83
C ARG A 488 -4.17 3.54 -11.94
N GLY A 489 -3.33 3.35 -12.94
CA GLY A 489 -3.56 2.42 -14.04
C GLY A 489 -3.64 0.97 -13.57
N ILE A 490 -2.70 0.50 -12.74
CA ILE A 490 -2.77 -0.85 -12.19
C ILE A 490 -4.00 -1.02 -11.28
N TYR A 491 -4.35 -0.02 -10.46
CA TYR A 491 -5.56 -0.11 -9.65
C TYR A 491 -6.84 -0.21 -10.50
N ASN A 492 -6.90 0.49 -11.63
CA ASN A 492 -8.02 0.36 -12.57
C ASN A 492 -8.13 -1.04 -13.15
N VAL A 493 -7.00 -1.65 -13.51
CA VAL A 493 -6.95 -3.06 -13.99
C VAL A 493 -7.42 -4.00 -12.89
N LEU A 494 -6.83 -3.92 -11.69
CA LEU A 494 -7.16 -4.80 -10.56
C LEU A 494 -8.62 -4.66 -10.13
N LYS A 495 -9.17 -3.45 -10.16
CA LYS A 495 -10.59 -3.21 -9.90
C LYS A 495 -11.47 -3.94 -10.92
N ARG A 496 -11.16 -3.83 -12.22
CA ARG A 496 -11.90 -4.52 -13.30
C ARG A 496 -11.83 -6.04 -13.14
N VAL A 497 -10.66 -6.58 -12.78
CA VAL A 497 -10.48 -8.02 -12.50
C VAL A 497 -11.35 -8.44 -11.33
N LYS A 498 -11.30 -7.70 -10.21
CA LYS A 498 -12.11 -7.98 -9.02
C LYS A 498 -13.62 -7.91 -9.30
N GLU A 499 -14.07 -6.96 -10.11
CA GLU A 499 -15.49 -6.80 -10.47
C GLU A 499 -15.98 -7.93 -11.36
N LYS A 500 -15.16 -8.40 -12.32
CA LYS A 500 -15.56 -9.48 -13.23
C LYS A 500 -15.36 -10.88 -12.65
N TYR A 501 -14.32 -11.07 -11.84
CA TYR A 501 -13.91 -12.34 -11.23
C TYR A 501 -13.80 -12.25 -9.69
N PRO A 502 -14.88 -11.88 -8.98
CA PRO A 502 -14.83 -11.56 -7.54
C PRO A 502 -14.38 -12.73 -6.67
N ASN A 503 -14.64 -13.97 -7.12
CA ASN A 503 -14.40 -15.20 -6.36
C ASN A 503 -13.01 -15.83 -6.63
N VAL A 504 -12.17 -15.20 -7.47
CA VAL A 504 -10.83 -15.70 -7.75
C VAL A 504 -9.83 -15.00 -6.82
N PRO A 505 -9.26 -15.72 -5.86
CA PRO A 505 -8.20 -15.19 -5.01
C PRO A 505 -6.90 -15.00 -5.79
N MET A 506 -6.11 -14.03 -5.37
CA MET A 506 -4.83 -13.72 -5.99
C MET A 506 -3.74 -13.53 -4.93
N MET A 507 -2.53 -14.01 -5.23
CA MET A 507 -1.31 -13.74 -4.47
C MET A 507 -0.55 -12.58 -5.13
N LEU A 508 -0.25 -11.56 -4.35
CA LEU A 508 0.63 -10.47 -4.76
C LEU A 508 2.08 -10.92 -4.68
N CYS A 509 2.82 -10.77 -5.76
CA CYS A 509 4.25 -11.02 -5.83
C CYS A 509 4.98 -9.84 -6.49
N SER A 510 6.25 -9.68 -6.16
CA SER A 510 7.16 -8.75 -6.83
C SER A 510 8.60 -9.19 -6.56
N GLY A 511 8.92 -10.45 -6.98
CA GLY A 511 10.14 -11.12 -6.55
C GLY A 511 10.23 -11.16 -5.02
N GLY A 512 9.15 -11.53 -4.35
CA GLY A 512 8.96 -11.38 -2.91
C GLY A 512 7.99 -10.24 -2.56
N GLY A 513 8.17 -9.64 -1.38
CA GLY A 513 7.32 -8.59 -0.81
C GLY A 513 7.55 -7.16 -1.34
N ALA A 514 8.26 -7.01 -2.47
CA ALA A 514 8.75 -5.71 -2.94
C ALA A 514 7.68 -4.73 -3.45
N ARG A 515 6.38 -5.02 -3.32
CA ARG A 515 5.27 -4.07 -3.52
C ARG A 515 4.08 -4.34 -2.61
N CYS A 516 4.34 -4.95 -1.44
CA CYS A 516 3.28 -5.23 -0.48
C CYS A 516 2.88 -3.95 0.26
N ASP A 517 1.62 -3.56 0.13
CA ASP A 517 0.96 -2.47 0.84
C ASP A 517 -0.54 -2.73 0.98
N TYR A 518 -1.21 -1.96 1.84
CA TYR A 518 -2.62 -2.19 2.12
C TYR A 518 -3.58 -1.76 1.00
N GLU A 519 -3.18 -0.91 0.04
CA GLU A 519 -4.04 -0.63 -1.11
C GLU A 519 -4.08 -1.82 -2.07
N ALA A 520 -2.92 -2.44 -2.34
CA ALA A 520 -2.85 -3.66 -3.15
C ALA A 520 -3.68 -4.79 -2.53
N LEU A 521 -3.63 -4.97 -1.20
CA LEU A 521 -4.35 -6.03 -0.49
C LEU A 521 -5.89 -5.88 -0.47
N LYS A 522 -6.44 -4.80 -1.01
CA LYS A 522 -7.88 -4.73 -1.36
C LYS A 522 -8.27 -5.66 -2.51
N TYR A 523 -7.28 -6.04 -3.33
CA TYR A 523 -7.45 -6.86 -4.53
C TYR A 523 -6.86 -8.26 -4.37
N PHE A 524 -5.85 -8.40 -3.51
CA PHE A 524 -5.12 -9.63 -3.25
C PHE A 524 -5.50 -10.21 -1.89
N THR A 525 -5.61 -11.54 -1.81
CA THR A 525 -5.92 -12.25 -0.56
C THR A 525 -4.69 -12.43 0.31
N GLU A 526 -3.52 -12.46 -0.32
CA GLU A 526 -2.23 -12.76 0.29
C GLU A 526 -1.07 -12.24 -0.55
N PHE A 527 0.14 -12.24 0.02
CA PHE A 527 1.36 -11.87 -0.70
C PHE A 527 2.51 -12.84 -0.43
N TRP A 528 3.38 -12.97 -1.42
CA TRP A 528 4.64 -13.69 -1.33
C TRP A 528 5.66 -12.83 -0.58
N CYS A 529 6.10 -13.28 0.62
CA CYS A 529 6.96 -12.46 1.47
C CYS A 529 8.37 -12.31 0.91
N SER A 530 8.96 -13.39 0.38
CA SER A 530 10.32 -13.41 -0.13
C SER A 530 10.57 -14.61 -1.03
N ASP A 531 11.39 -14.42 -2.06
CA ASP A 531 11.96 -15.51 -2.86
C ASP A 531 13.02 -16.31 -2.05
N ASN A 532 13.51 -15.75 -0.95
CA ASN A 532 14.34 -16.50 -0.02
C ASN A 532 13.47 -17.44 0.81
N THR A 533 13.55 -18.73 0.53
CA THR A 533 12.80 -19.78 1.20
C THR A 533 13.63 -20.54 2.26
N ASP A 534 14.85 -20.09 2.55
CA ASP A 534 15.62 -20.59 3.69
C ASP A 534 14.81 -20.36 4.99
N PRO A 535 14.45 -21.40 5.74
CA PRO A 535 13.56 -21.28 6.89
C PRO A 535 14.17 -20.46 8.04
N VAL A 536 15.50 -20.36 8.14
CA VAL A 536 16.15 -19.51 9.14
C VAL A 536 15.98 -18.03 8.78
N GLU A 537 16.25 -17.68 7.53
CA GLU A 537 16.03 -16.31 7.01
C GLU A 537 14.54 -15.93 7.05
N ARG A 538 13.66 -16.87 6.73
CA ARG A 538 12.20 -16.64 6.77
C ARG A 538 11.68 -16.32 8.17
N LEU A 539 12.30 -16.76 9.25
CA LEU A 539 11.93 -16.33 10.61
C LEU A 539 12.05 -14.82 10.76
N PHE A 540 13.13 -14.21 10.26
CA PHE A 540 13.33 -12.76 10.33
C PHE A 540 12.44 -12.01 9.37
N ILE A 541 12.32 -12.46 8.12
CA ILE A 541 11.49 -11.85 7.09
C ILE A 541 10.01 -11.88 7.50
N GLN A 542 9.49 -13.03 7.93
CA GLN A 542 8.12 -13.18 8.39
C GLN A 542 7.86 -12.37 9.67
N TRP A 543 8.82 -12.30 10.59
CA TRP A 543 8.73 -11.44 11.77
C TRP A 543 8.63 -9.97 11.38
N GLY A 544 9.44 -9.48 10.45
CA GLY A 544 9.42 -8.11 9.96
C GLY A 544 8.06 -7.73 9.38
N PHE A 545 7.54 -8.54 8.45
CA PHE A 545 6.21 -8.30 7.87
C PHE A 545 5.06 -8.45 8.87
N SER A 546 5.19 -9.36 9.85
CA SER A 546 4.16 -9.58 10.87
C SER A 546 3.95 -8.39 11.80
N GLN A 547 4.85 -7.40 11.80
CA GLN A 547 4.63 -6.15 12.52
C GLN A 547 3.42 -5.36 11.97
N PHE A 548 3.04 -5.61 10.71
CA PHE A 548 1.95 -4.91 10.01
C PHE A 548 0.86 -5.86 9.51
N PHE A 549 1.23 -7.02 8.99
CA PHE A 549 0.31 -7.91 8.26
C PHE A 549 -0.05 -9.16 9.07
N PRO A 550 -1.33 -9.55 9.09
CA PRO A 550 -1.73 -10.80 9.74
C PRO A 550 -1.16 -12.02 9.02
N ALA A 551 -0.84 -13.07 9.77
CA ALA A 551 -0.21 -14.30 9.29
C ALA A 551 -0.91 -14.90 8.06
N LYS A 552 -2.23 -14.86 8.00
CA LYS A 552 -3.01 -15.38 6.86
C LYS A 552 -2.80 -14.64 5.54
N ALA A 553 -2.28 -13.40 5.58
CA ALA A 553 -1.94 -12.64 4.37
C ALA A 553 -0.53 -12.92 3.88
N MET A 554 0.31 -13.56 4.66
CA MET A 554 1.71 -13.86 4.36
C MET A 554 1.87 -15.28 3.85
N CYS A 555 2.58 -15.50 2.73
CA CYS A 555 2.82 -16.82 2.18
C CYS A 555 4.21 -17.34 2.50
N ALA A 556 4.29 -18.62 2.88
CA ALA A 556 5.54 -19.32 3.14
C ALA A 556 5.48 -20.74 2.60
N HIS A 557 6.58 -21.19 1.97
CA HIS A 557 6.67 -22.51 1.37
C HIS A 557 7.77 -23.36 2.01
N VAL A 558 7.51 -24.66 2.08
CA VAL A 558 8.52 -25.68 2.37
C VAL A 558 9.23 -25.99 1.06
N THR A 559 10.55 -25.84 1.05
CA THR A 559 11.38 -25.98 -0.15
C THR A 559 12.61 -26.83 0.07
N SER A 560 13.39 -27.05 -0.99
CA SER A 560 14.69 -27.71 -0.92
C SER A 560 15.84 -26.75 -0.54
N TRP A 561 15.63 -25.44 -0.54
CA TRP A 561 16.62 -24.47 -0.10
C TRP A 561 17.01 -24.75 1.36
N ASN A 562 18.30 -24.71 1.64
CA ASN A 562 18.84 -24.99 2.95
C ASN A 562 18.45 -26.38 3.51
N SER A 563 18.85 -27.44 2.80
CA SER A 563 18.68 -28.83 3.23
C SER A 563 19.38 -29.21 4.56
N ARG A 564 20.19 -28.32 5.15
CA ARG A 564 20.81 -28.51 6.48
C ARG A 564 19.78 -28.51 7.63
N THR A 565 18.59 -27.93 7.42
CA THR A 565 17.50 -27.94 8.39
C THR A 565 16.58 -29.15 8.19
N SER A 566 15.99 -29.66 9.27
CA SER A 566 15.03 -30.76 9.18
C SER A 566 13.75 -30.34 8.46
N VAL A 567 13.07 -31.28 7.82
CA VAL A 567 11.77 -31.03 7.21
C VAL A 567 10.76 -30.52 8.24
N LYS A 568 10.84 -31.00 9.48
CA LYS A 568 10.02 -30.49 10.59
C LYS A 568 10.21 -28.99 10.79
N PHE A 569 11.45 -28.51 10.89
CA PHE A 569 11.74 -27.09 11.09
C PHE A 569 11.22 -26.24 9.91
N ARG A 570 11.47 -26.67 8.68
CA ARG A 570 10.97 -25.99 7.45
C ARG A 570 9.43 -25.88 7.46
N THR A 571 8.76 -26.97 7.82
CA THR A 571 7.30 -27.03 7.87
C THR A 571 6.73 -26.19 9.01
N ASP A 572 7.34 -26.21 10.20
CA ASP A 572 6.93 -25.39 11.34
C ASP A 572 7.02 -23.89 10.99
N VAL A 573 8.12 -23.44 10.36
CA VAL A 573 8.29 -22.05 9.93
C VAL A 573 7.28 -21.66 8.85
N ALA A 574 7.04 -22.52 7.86
CA ALA A 574 6.07 -22.25 6.81
C ALA A 574 4.62 -22.19 7.36
N SER A 575 4.31 -23.04 8.35
CA SER A 575 2.98 -23.09 8.99
C SER A 575 2.65 -21.88 9.87
N MET A 576 3.62 -21.02 10.17
CA MET A 576 3.37 -19.72 10.84
C MET A 576 2.60 -18.75 9.95
N CYS A 577 2.55 -19.01 8.64
CA CYS A 577 1.90 -18.20 7.62
C CYS A 577 0.96 -19.08 6.77
N LYS A 578 0.50 -18.60 5.59
CA LYS A 578 -0.19 -19.45 4.63
C LYS A 578 0.77 -20.51 4.11
N LEU A 579 0.48 -21.77 4.46
CA LEU A 579 1.33 -22.91 4.15
C LEU A 579 1.27 -23.27 2.66
N GLY A 580 2.44 -23.40 2.05
CA GLY A 580 2.63 -23.99 0.74
C GLY A 580 3.89 -24.85 0.68
N PHE A 581 4.08 -25.48 -0.46
CA PHE A 581 5.26 -26.27 -0.80
C PHE A 581 5.77 -25.85 -2.17
N ASP A 582 7.08 -25.89 -2.36
CA ASP A 582 7.75 -25.67 -3.63
C ASP A 582 8.97 -26.58 -3.67
N ILE A 583 8.74 -27.87 -3.95
CA ILE A 583 9.73 -28.93 -3.83
C ILE A 583 9.30 -30.14 -4.66
N GLY A 584 10.25 -30.86 -5.24
CA GLY A 584 10.02 -32.16 -5.85
C GLY A 584 9.78 -33.22 -4.77
N LEU A 585 8.55 -33.71 -4.60
CA LEU A 585 8.21 -34.68 -3.56
C LEU A 585 8.94 -36.04 -3.74
N LYS A 586 9.33 -36.36 -4.97
CA LYS A 586 10.11 -37.58 -5.28
C LYS A 586 11.51 -37.58 -4.69
N ASP A 587 12.02 -36.39 -4.35
CA ASP A 587 13.35 -36.22 -3.76
C ASP A 587 13.33 -36.30 -2.22
N MET A 588 12.11 -36.40 -1.63
CA MET A 588 11.92 -36.54 -0.19
C MET A 588 12.01 -38.00 0.26
N LYS A 589 12.50 -38.23 1.47
CA LYS A 589 12.41 -39.54 2.12
C LYS A 589 10.95 -39.85 2.49
N ALA A 590 10.64 -41.13 2.60
CA ALA A 590 9.27 -41.58 2.88
C ALA A 590 8.73 -41.04 4.24
N ASP A 591 9.56 -41.01 5.25
CA ASP A 591 9.23 -40.47 6.57
C ASP A 591 9.02 -38.94 6.55
N GLU A 592 9.83 -38.21 5.77
CA GLU A 592 9.66 -36.77 5.56
C GLU A 592 8.36 -36.43 4.82
N LEU A 593 8.02 -37.22 3.79
CA LEU A 593 6.76 -37.07 3.07
C LEU A 593 5.56 -37.32 3.98
N THR A 594 5.60 -38.41 4.75
CA THR A 594 4.55 -38.70 5.74
C THR A 594 4.37 -37.57 6.74
N TYR A 595 5.48 -37.02 7.25
CA TYR A 595 5.45 -35.86 8.14
C TYR A 595 4.78 -34.65 7.49
N CYS A 596 5.10 -34.34 6.21
CA CYS A 596 4.47 -33.24 5.49
C CYS A 596 2.97 -33.45 5.30
N GLN A 597 2.53 -34.66 4.99
CA GLN A 597 1.10 -35.00 4.85
C GLN A 597 0.34 -34.78 6.18
N GLU A 598 0.91 -35.24 7.30
CA GLU A 598 0.37 -35.00 8.64
C GLU A 598 0.34 -33.50 8.98
N ALA A 599 1.39 -32.76 8.64
CA ALA A 599 1.47 -31.33 8.87
C ALA A 599 0.40 -30.56 8.05
N VAL A 600 0.17 -30.91 6.80
CA VAL A 600 -0.92 -30.33 5.99
C VAL A 600 -2.28 -30.62 6.60
N ALA A 601 -2.53 -31.87 7.04
CA ALA A 601 -3.78 -32.25 7.68
C ALA A 601 -4.03 -31.50 9.00
N ASN A 602 -2.98 -31.28 9.79
CA ASN A 602 -3.08 -30.51 11.05
C ASN A 602 -3.22 -29.01 10.82
N TYR A 603 -2.68 -28.48 9.73
CA TYR A 603 -2.77 -27.06 9.37
C TYR A 603 -4.18 -26.66 8.94
N LYS A 604 -4.89 -27.51 8.22
CA LYS A 604 -6.29 -27.32 7.77
C LYS A 604 -7.28 -27.41 8.92
#